data_428274989578140cd9f7bd8bdb4ea45a
#
_entry.id   428274989578140cd9f7bd8bdb4ea45a
#
_cell.length_a   1.000
_cell.length_b   1.000
_cell.length_c   1.000
_cell.angle_alpha   90.00
_cell.angle_beta   90.00
_cell.angle_gamma   90.00
#
_symmetry.space_group_name_H-M   'P 1'
#
loop_
_entity.id
_entity.type
_entity.pdbx_description
1 polymer ?
#
loop_
_entity_poly.entity_id
_entity_poly.type
_entity_poly.pdbx_seq_one_letter_code
_entity_poly.pdbx_strand_id
1 'polypeptide(L)'
;LLLSEVVLTQMIKAEELVHDNKNKDLVNLLKHNEKLINSLDITIKEKVVNAIMLFTPRASDLRRLMAYHDMTISMERVGDLIENISLALQEMDFSIQGFEVYKRLLVKMFTQTDKMLRKAVFAFSGVSHEMAYDTILMDDKVDKLERKIERKLAEDFNNQALTSQGLVSMMNLNSISYYLERIGDKAVDIAESAVYLIEGKDIRHDKFMKVPKNEETLHKAPKLNEEDKSKTGD
;
A
#
# COMPACT_ATOMS: atom_id res chain seq x y z
N LEU A 1 -3.18 13.55 -3.92
CA LEU A 1 -2.45 13.33 -5.18
C LEU A 1 -0.94 13.41 -5.00
N LEU A 2 -0.34 14.55 -4.54
CA LEU A 2 1.12 14.69 -4.43
C LEU A 2 1.76 13.62 -3.52
N LEU A 3 1.20 13.34 -2.34
CA LEU A 3 1.72 12.30 -1.43
C LEU A 3 1.76 10.93 -2.11
N SER A 4 0.69 10.54 -2.79
CA SER A 4 0.63 9.25 -3.49
C SER A 4 1.60 9.19 -4.68
N GLU A 5 1.82 10.28 -5.40
CA GLU A 5 2.82 10.33 -6.48
C GLU A 5 4.24 10.13 -5.96
N VAL A 6 4.59 10.80 -4.84
CA VAL A 6 5.91 10.66 -4.22
C VAL A 6 6.13 9.22 -3.73
N VAL A 7 5.16 8.63 -3.04
CA VAL A 7 5.25 7.26 -2.52
C VAL A 7 5.36 6.23 -3.67
N LEU A 8 4.53 6.35 -4.72
CA LEU A 8 4.60 5.47 -5.89
C LEU A 8 5.94 5.61 -6.65
N THR A 9 6.46 6.82 -6.74
CA THR A 9 7.79 7.05 -7.32
C THR A 9 8.88 6.42 -6.47
N GLN A 10 8.78 6.54 -5.15
CA GLN A 10 9.73 5.96 -4.20
C GLN A 10 9.76 4.42 -4.31
N MET A 11 8.59 3.77 -4.51
CA MET A 11 8.51 2.33 -4.72
C MET A 11 9.30 1.88 -5.96
N ILE A 12 9.16 2.60 -7.10
CA ILE A 12 9.94 2.34 -8.33
C ILE A 12 11.45 2.50 -8.07
N LYS A 13 11.83 3.58 -7.38
CA LYS A 13 13.24 3.86 -7.11
C LYS A 13 13.87 2.85 -6.15
N ALA A 14 13.12 2.31 -5.24
CA ALA A 14 13.57 1.21 -4.38
C ALA A 14 13.74 -0.11 -5.17
N GLU A 15 12.87 -0.40 -6.16
CA GLU A 15 13.07 -1.54 -7.06
C GLU A 15 14.35 -1.37 -7.91
N GLU A 16 14.59 -0.16 -8.46
CA GLU A 16 15.83 0.14 -9.19
C GLU A 16 17.08 -0.12 -8.33
N LEU A 17 17.01 0.17 -7.03
CA LEU A 17 18.10 -0.06 -6.09
C LEU A 17 18.44 -1.56 -5.91
N VAL A 18 17.51 -2.48 -6.18
CA VAL A 18 17.79 -3.92 -6.19
C VAL A 18 18.82 -4.27 -7.27
N HIS A 19 18.82 -3.54 -8.38
CA HIS A 19 19.73 -3.78 -9.51
C HIS A 19 21.12 -3.16 -9.30
N ASP A 20 21.18 -2.00 -8.62
CA ASP A 20 22.40 -1.28 -8.28
C ASP A 20 22.29 -0.75 -6.83
N ASN A 21 22.50 -1.65 -5.88
CA ASN A 21 22.30 -1.38 -4.44
C ASN A 21 23.41 -0.50 -3.80
N LYS A 22 24.40 -0.11 -4.56
CA LYS A 22 25.46 0.84 -4.14
C LYS A 22 25.26 2.24 -4.76
N ASN A 23 24.19 2.47 -5.50
CA ASN A 23 23.89 3.73 -6.15
C ASN A 23 23.54 4.81 -5.13
N LYS A 24 24.49 5.69 -4.84
CA LYS A 24 24.33 6.76 -3.85
C LYS A 24 23.28 7.80 -4.23
N ASP A 25 23.10 8.04 -5.52
CA ASP A 25 22.10 9.04 -5.99
C ASP A 25 20.68 8.53 -5.76
N LEU A 26 20.42 7.26 -6.02
CA LEU A 26 19.13 6.63 -5.67
C LEU A 26 18.87 6.66 -4.17
N VAL A 27 19.87 6.31 -3.35
CA VAL A 27 19.76 6.35 -1.90
C VAL A 27 19.46 7.77 -1.39
N ASN A 28 20.15 8.77 -1.91
CA ASN A 28 19.92 10.16 -1.53
C ASN A 28 18.54 10.66 -1.96
N LEU A 29 18.06 10.22 -3.15
CA LEU A 29 16.73 10.53 -3.64
C LEU A 29 15.65 9.93 -2.73
N LEU A 30 15.80 8.65 -2.34
CA LEU A 30 14.86 7.98 -1.42
C LEU A 30 14.80 8.69 -0.07
N LYS A 31 15.95 9.08 0.51
CA LYS A 31 16.00 9.86 1.76
C LYS A 31 15.39 11.26 1.63
N HIS A 32 15.51 11.90 0.47
CA HIS A 32 14.86 13.19 0.22
C HIS A 32 13.35 13.03 0.14
N ASN A 33 12.87 12.04 -0.60
CA ASN A 33 11.44 11.75 -0.74
C ASN A 33 10.80 11.39 0.59
N GLU A 34 11.50 10.66 1.47
CA GLU A 34 11.02 10.32 2.81
C GLU A 34 10.73 11.59 3.65
N LYS A 35 11.64 12.55 3.65
CA LYS A 35 11.41 13.84 4.32
C LYS A 35 10.23 14.61 3.74
N LEU A 36 10.00 14.50 2.43
CA LEU A 36 8.86 15.11 1.77
C LEU A 36 7.56 14.42 2.15
N ILE A 37 7.54 13.09 2.22
CA ILE A 37 6.39 12.30 2.66
C ILE A 37 5.99 12.69 4.08
N ASN A 38 6.95 12.76 5.02
CA ASN A 38 6.73 13.17 6.41
C ASN A 38 6.15 14.59 6.52
N SER A 39 6.66 15.53 5.71
CA SER A 39 6.13 16.89 5.66
C SER A 39 4.71 16.95 5.11
N LEU A 40 4.41 16.15 4.08
CA LEU A 40 3.07 16.07 3.49
C LEU A 40 2.08 15.42 4.44
N ASP A 41 2.49 14.38 5.17
CA ASP A 41 1.68 13.73 6.21
C ASP A 41 1.20 14.73 7.26
N ILE A 42 2.13 15.48 7.85
CA ILE A 42 1.83 16.52 8.84
C ILE A 42 0.87 17.56 8.24
N THR A 43 1.18 18.07 7.04
CA THR A 43 0.37 19.10 6.38
C THR A 43 -1.06 18.62 6.09
N ILE A 44 -1.24 17.38 5.64
CA ILE A 44 -2.57 16.84 5.33
C ILE A 44 -3.35 16.63 6.62
N LYS A 45 -2.74 16.08 7.67
CA LYS A 45 -3.38 15.89 8.99
C LYS A 45 -3.85 17.21 9.58
N GLU A 46 -3.01 18.26 9.55
CA GLU A 46 -3.40 19.60 9.98
C GLU A 46 -4.58 20.17 9.18
N LYS A 47 -4.57 19.99 7.85
CA LYS A 47 -5.69 20.43 7.01
C LYS A 47 -6.99 19.69 7.31
N VAL A 48 -6.93 18.38 7.59
CA VAL A 48 -8.10 17.60 8.00
C VAL A 48 -8.68 18.12 9.32
N VAL A 49 -7.83 18.30 10.33
CA VAL A 49 -8.25 18.84 11.64
C VAL A 49 -8.86 20.24 11.49
N ASN A 50 -8.20 21.12 10.77
CA ASN A 50 -8.69 22.49 10.53
C ASN A 50 -10.03 22.49 9.78
N ALA A 51 -10.21 21.60 8.79
CA ALA A 51 -11.46 21.49 8.06
C ALA A 51 -12.61 21.05 8.99
N ILE A 52 -12.36 20.11 9.90
CA ILE A 52 -13.36 19.68 10.89
C ILE A 52 -13.72 20.82 11.84
N MET A 53 -12.71 21.55 12.36
CA MET A 53 -12.93 22.61 13.33
C MET A 53 -13.65 23.83 12.73
N LEU A 54 -13.32 24.21 11.50
CA LEU A 54 -13.82 25.45 10.89
C LEU A 54 -15.17 25.28 10.18
N PHE A 55 -15.41 24.12 9.59
CA PHE A 55 -16.58 23.93 8.70
C PHE A 55 -17.66 23.03 9.26
N THR A 56 -17.46 22.38 10.44
CA THR A 56 -18.42 21.45 11.05
C THR A 56 -19.06 20.52 10.00
N PRO A 57 -18.27 19.67 9.31
CA PRO A 57 -18.70 18.94 8.14
C PRO A 57 -19.84 17.97 8.47
N ARG A 58 -20.76 17.78 7.53
CA ARG A 58 -21.85 16.79 7.64
C ARG A 58 -21.30 15.37 7.53
N ALA A 59 -22.11 14.37 7.87
CA ALA A 59 -21.70 12.97 7.95
C ALA A 59 -20.89 12.47 6.72
N SER A 60 -21.32 12.80 5.50
CA SER A 60 -20.60 12.43 4.27
C SER A 60 -19.24 13.11 4.11
N ASP A 61 -19.16 14.41 4.46
CA ASP A 61 -17.93 15.17 4.33
C ASP A 61 -16.94 14.80 5.45
N LEU A 62 -17.46 14.56 6.67
CA LEU A 62 -16.64 14.03 7.77
C LEU A 62 -16.05 12.66 7.41
N ARG A 63 -16.87 11.76 6.84
CA ARG A 63 -16.38 10.46 6.39
C ARG A 63 -15.24 10.59 5.37
N ARG A 64 -15.40 11.51 4.40
CA ARG A 64 -14.38 11.79 3.40
C ARG A 64 -13.08 12.28 4.03
N LEU A 65 -13.17 13.20 4.99
CA LEU A 65 -11.99 13.72 5.71
C LEU A 65 -11.30 12.62 6.51
N MET A 66 -12.06 11.74 7.18
CA MET A 66 -11.49 10.60 7.91
C MET A 66 -10.83 9.59 6.97
N ALA A 67 -11.45 9.27 5.83
CA ALA A 67 -10.83 8.39 4.83
C ALA A 67 -9.52 8.97 4.28
N TYR A 68 -9.43 10.29 4.03
CA TYR A 68 -8.16 10.94 3.66
C TYR A 68 -7.13 10.86 4.77
N HIS A 69 -7.53 11.03 6.02
CA HIS A 69 -6.66 10.90 7.17
C HIS A 69 -6.04 9.48 7.26
N ASP A 70 -6.88 8.45 7.18
CA ASP A 70 -6.45 7.05 7.26
C ASP A 70 -5.54 6.66 6.08
N MET A 71 -5.88 7.09 4.86
CA MET A 71 -5.02 6.93 3.69
C MET A 71 -3.66 7.60 3.88
N THR A 72 -3.63 8.80 4.46
CA THR A 72 -2.38 9.55 4.69
C THR A 72 -1.46 8.78 5.64
N ILE A 73 -2.00 8.22 6.73
CA ILE A 73 -1.25 7.37 7.67
C ILE A 73 -0.67 6.14 6.94
N SER A 74 -1.47 5.47 6.13
CA SER A 74 -1.02 4.28 5.39
C SER A 74 0.08 4.62 4.39
N MET A 75 -0.01 5.77 3.71
CA MET A 75 1.01 6.24 2.76
C MET A 75 2.33 6.61 3.44
N GLU A 76 2.30 7.27 4.58
CA GLU A 76 3.49 7.57 5.37
C GLU A 76 4.19 6.28 5.80
N ARG A 77 3.41 5.28 6.29
CA ARG A 77 3.96 3.97 6.65
C ARG A 77 4.60 3.23 5.46
N VAL A 78 4.06 3.39 4.26
CA VAL A 78 4.71 2.86 3.04
C VAL A 78 6.05 3.54 2.82
N GLY A 79 6.15 4.86 3.00
CA GLY A 79 7.39 5.62 2.92
C GLY A 79 8.45 5.10 3.89
N ASP A 80 8.11 5.00 5.18
CA ASP A 80 8.96 4.41 6.24
C ASP A 80 9.49 3.02 5.86
N LEU A 81 8.62 2.15 5.36
CA LEU A 81 8.99 0.78 4.97
C LEU A 81 9.95 0.78 3.78
N ILE A 82 9.75 1.67 2.79
CA ILE A 82 10.67 1.81 1.65
C ILE A 82 12.04 2.34 2.09
N GLU A 83 12.10 3.27 3.06
CA GLU A 83 13.37 3.70 3.64
C GLU A 83 14.11 2.52 4.28
N ASN A 84 13.43 1.70 5.08
CA ASN A 84 14.00 0.50 5.68
C ASN A 84 14.50 -0.50 4.63
N ILE A 85 13.77 -0.71 3.54
CA ILE A 85 14.21 -1.52 2.40
C ILE A 85 15.48 -0.95 1.78
N SER A 86 15.53 0.38 1.57
CA SER A 86 16.72 1.05 1.02
C SER A 86 17.96 0.84 1.89
N LEU A 87 17.82 0.94 3.21
CA LEU A 87 18.91 0.68 4.17
C LEU A 87 19.37 -0.78 4.11
N ALA A 88 18.43 -1.73 4.13
CA ALA A 88 18.74 -3.14 4.05
C ALA A 88 19.44 -3.53 2.74
N LEU A 89 18.99 -2.96 1.60
CA LEU A 89 19.62 -3.20 0.29
C LEU A 89 21.08 -2.73 0.25
N GLN A 90 21.41 -1.61 0.88
CA GLN A 90 22.79 -1.09 0.91
C GLN A 90 23.77 -2.04 1.62
N GLU A 91 23.30 -2.79 2.61
CA GLU A 91 24.11 -3.75 3.37
C GLU A 91 24.24 -5.12 2.68
N MET A 92 23.46 -5.37 1.63
CA MET A 92 23.49 -6.64 0.90
C MET A 92 24.65 -6.74 -0.06
N ASP A 93 25.12 -7.98 -0.26
CA ASP A 93 26.04 -8.36 -1.32
C ASP A 93 25.42 -9.45 -2.21
N PHE A 94 24.92 -9.05 -3.37
CA PHE A 94 24.34 -9.96 -4.35
C PHE A 94 25.36 -10.75 -5.16
N SER A 95 26.68 -10.49 -5.04
CA SER A 95 27.74 -11.24 -5.71
C SER A 95 28.01 -12.58 -5.03
N ILE A 96 27.54 -12.78 -3.82
CA ILE A 96 27.67 -14.05 -3.09
C ILE A 96 26.91 -15.14 -3.84
N GLN A 97 27.58 -16.28 -4.02
CA GLN A 97 27.01 -17.43 -4.73
C GLN A 97 25.65 -17.84 -4.15
N GLY A 98 24.65 -17.98 -5.00
CA GLY A 98 23.27 -18.34 -4.64
C GLY A 98 22.32 -17.16 -4.41
N PHE A 99 22.83 -15.93 -4.23
CA PHE A 99 21.98 -14.77 -3.99
C PHE A 99 21.29 -14.22 -5.25
N GLU A 100 21.75 -14.56 -6.45
CA GLU A 100 21.15 -14.11 -7.71
C GLU A 100 19.70 -14.57 -7.89
N VAL A 101 19.36 -15.74 -7.35
CA VAL A 101 17.96 -16.25 -7.36
C VAL A 101 17.05 -15.37 -6.53
N TYR A 102 17.53 -14.90 -5.38
CA TYR A 102 16.78 -14.04 -4.49
C TYR A 102 16.57 -12.65 -5.06
N LYS A 103 17.55 -12.11 -5.78
CA LYS A 103 17.39 -10.84 -6.52
C LYS A 103 16.16 -10.89 -7.43
N ARG A 104 16.00 -11.98 -8.21
CA ARG A 104 14.82 -12.17 -9.06
C ARG A 104 13.51 -12.33 -8.29
N LEU A 105 13.54 -12.98 -7.13
CA LEU A 105 12.36 -13.11 -6.27
C LEU A 105 11.95 -11.77 -5.66
N LEU A 106 12.91 -10.96 -5.21
CA LEU A 106 12.66 -9.61 -4.72
C LEU A 106 12.04 -8.73 -5.79
N VAL A 107 12.61 -8.67 -7.00
CA VAL A 107 12.03 -7.90 -8.12
C VAL A 107 10.59 -8.32 -8.40
N LYS A 108 10.31 -9.64 -8.39
CA LYS A 108 8.94 -10.13 -8.58
C LYS A 108 8.01 -9.67 -7.44
N MET A 109 8.50 -9.65 -6.21
CA MET A 109 7.73 -9.21 -5.05
C MET A 109 7.49 -7.69 -5.12
N PHE A 110 8.50 -6.88 -5.45
CA PHE A 110 8.36 -5.44 -5.70
C PHE A 110 7.30 -5.15 -6.76
N THR A 111 7.38 -5.80 -7.92
CA THR A 111 6.41 -5.62 -9.01
C THR A 111 4.98 -5.94 -8.56
N GLN A 112 4.79 -7.01 -7.77
CA GLN A 112 3.46 -7.38 -7.29
C GLN A 112 2.94 -6.38 -6.25
N THR A 113 3.77 -5.95 -5.32
CA THR A 113 3.42 -4.98 -4.27
C THR A 113 3.16 -3.59 -4.86
N ASP A 114 4.00 -3.12 -5.82
CA ASP A 114 3.75 -1.86 -6.55
C ASP A 114 2.40 -1.88 -7.28
N LYS A 115 2.07 -3.00 -7.91
CA LYS A 115 0.77 -3.15 -8.57
C LYS A 115 -0.40 -3.06 -7.59
N MET A 116 -0.28 -3.66 -6.39
CA MET A 116 -1.29 -3.54 -5.34
C MET A 116 -1.44 -2.10 -4.88
N LEU A 117 -0.33 -1.44 -4.56
CA LEU A 117 -0.31 -0.08 -4.06
C LEU A 117 -0.93 0.90 -5.09
N ARG A 118 -0.58 0.78 -6.37
CA ARG A 118 -1.19 1.57 -7.44
C ARG A 118 -2.69 1.35 -7.54
N LYS A 119 -3.15 0.09 -7.52
CA LYS A 119 -4.58 -0.22 -7.55
C LYS A 119 -5.31 0.39 -6.36
N ALA A 120 -4.77 0.30 -5.15
CA ALA A 120 -5.33 0.92 -3.95
C ALA A 120 -5.48 2.44 -4.11
N VAL A 121 -4.42 3.12 -4.57
CA VAL A 121 -4.43 4.56 -4.83
C VAL A 121 -5.47 4.94 -5.88
N PHE A 122 -5.57 4.19 -6.96
CA PHE A 122 -6.57 4.44 -8.00
C PHE A 122 -7.99 4.15 -7.50
N ALA A 123 -8.19 3.09 -6.72
CA ALA A 123 -9.48 2.79 -6.09
C ALA A 123 -9.96 3.95 -5.22
N PHE A 124 -9.05 4.50 -4.40
CA PHE A 124 -9.35 5.62 -3.52
C PHE A 124 -9.61 6.92 -4.28
N SER A 125 -8.75 7.29 -5.23
CA SER A 125 -8.85 8.55 -5.98
C SER A 125 -9.99 8.56 -7.01
N GLY A 126 -10.23 7.42 -7.67
CA GLY A 126 -11.28 7.21 -8.65
C GLY A 126 -12.63 6.76 -8.05
N VAL A 127 -12.70 6.59 -6.73
CA VAL A 127 -13.89 6.09 -6.02
C VAL A 127 -14.39 4.78 -6.65
N SER A 128 -13.45 3.85 -6.91
CA SER A 128 -13.75 2.58 -7.58
C SER A 128 -13.82 1.42 -6.60
N HIS A 129 -15.02 0.93 -6.39
CA HIS A 129 -15.32 -0.23 -5.56
C HIS A 129 -14.62 -1.52 -6.09
N GLU A 130 -14.70 -1.77 -7.40
CA GLU A 130 -14.10 -2.94 -8.03
C GLU A 130 -12.58 -3.00 -7.79
N MET A 131 -11.89 -1.88 -8.02
CA MET A 131 -10.43 -1.82 -7.80
C MET A 131 -10.04 -2.01 -6.33
N ALA A 132 -10.88 -1.54 -5.40
CA ALA A 132 -10.64 -1.73 -3.97
C ALA A 132 -10.69 -3.22 -3.60
N TYR A 133 -11.76 -3.92 -3.96
CA TYR A 133 -11.87 -5.36 -3.70
C TYR A 133 -10.82 -6.20 -4.43
N ASP A 134 -10.50 -5.85 -5.66
CA ASP A 134 -9.42 -6.49 -6.42
C ASP A 134 -8.07 -6.35 -5.71
N THR A 135 -7.79 -5.19 -5.09
CA THR A 135 -6.56 -4.97 -4.33
C THR A 135 -6.49 -5.90 -3.12
N ILE A 136 -7.58 -5.99 -2.35
CA ILE A 136 -7.67 -6.88 -1.19
C ILE A 136 -7.41 -8.34 -1.58
N LEU A 137 -7.96 -8.78 -2.73
CA LEU A 137 -7.74 -10.14 -3.23
C LEU A 137 -6.30 -10.41 -3.73
N MET A 138 -5.52 -9.36 -4.00
CA MET A 138 -4.13 -9.53 -4.44
C MET A 138 -3.16 -9.85 -3.29
N ASP A 139 -3.53 -9.58 -2.05
CA ASP A 139 -2.73 -9.75 -0.85
C ASP A 139 -2.14 -11.16 -0.72
N ASP A 140 -2.93 -12.18 -0.85
CA ASP A 140 -2.54 -13.59 -0.91
C ASP A 140 -1.33 -13.90 -1.82
N LYS A 141 -1.10 -13.07 -2.87
CA LYS A 141 0.01 -13.29 -3.80
C LYS A 141 1.32 -12.79 -3.25
N VAL A 142 1.29 -11.68 -2.53
CA VAL A 142 2.47 -11.10 -1.85
C VAL A 142 2.88 -12.01 -0.71
N ASP A 143 1.95 -12.43 0.13
CA ASP A 143 2.15 -13.40 1.20
C ASP A 143 2.81 -14.70 0.72
N LYS A 144 2.33 -15.24 -0.42
CA LYS A 144 2.90 -16.45 -1.00
C LYS A 144 4.33 -16.25 -1.48
N LEU A 145 4.68 -15.06 -1.94
CA LEU A 145 6.04 -14.73 -2.34
C LEU A 145 6.96 -14.59 -1.13
N GLU A 146 6.52 -13.93 -0.06
CA GLU A 146 7.25 -13.84 1.19
C GLU A 146 7.54 -15.24 1.74
N ARG A 147 6.51 -16.06 2.00
CA ARG A 147 6.66 -17.43 2.47
C ARG A 147 7.54 -18.32 1.58
N LYS A 148 7.58 -18.03 0.27
CA LYS A 148 8.48 -18.71 -0.66
C LYS A 148 9.93 -18.30 -0.45
N ILE A 149 10.20 -17.00 -0.21
CA ILE A 149 11.54 -16.50 0.08
C ILE A 149 12.04 -17.08 1.40
N GLU A 150 11.24 -17.02 2.46
CA GLU A 150 11.57 -17.55 3.78
C GLU A 150 11.92 -19.06 3.73
N ARG A 151 11.06 -19.86 3.08
CA ARG A 151 11.30 -21.30 2.94
C ARG A 151 12.59 -21.59 2.19
N LYS A 152 12.79 -20.87 1.07
CA LYS A 152 13.98 -21.05 0.26
C LYS A 152 15.23 -20.64 1.01
N LEU A 153 15.19 -19.57 1.82
CA LEU A 153 16.30 -19.18 2.70
C LEU A 153 16.64 -20.31 3.69
N ALA A 154 15.60 -20.86 4.35
CA ALA A 154 15.80 -21.95 5.29
C ALA A 154 16.39 -23.21 4.63
N GLU A 155 15.94 -23.56 3.42
CA GLU A 155 16.44 -24.72 2.66
C GLU A 155 17.88 -24.52 2.18
N ASP A 156 18.18 -23.38 1.56
CA ASP A 156 19.47 -23.12 0.93
C ASP A 156 20.60 -22.93 1.95
N PHE A 157 20.29 -22.41 3.14
CA PHE A 157 21.30 -22.08 4.15
C PHE A 157 21.29 -22.98 5.40
N ASN A 158 20.44 -24.00 5.44
CA ASN A 158 20.34 -24.90 6.59
C ASN A 158 21.67 -25.62 6.94
N ASN A 159 22.55 -25.88 5.96
CA ASN A 159 23.78 -26.63 6.13
C ASN A 159 25.02 -25.91 5.54
N GLN A 160 24.93 -24.63 5.20
CA GLN A 160 26.06 -23.88 4.63
C GLN A 160 26.71 -23.01 5.69
N ALA A 161 28.05 -23.10 5.81
CA ALA A 161 28.83 -22.14 6.57
C ALA A 161 28.82 -20.81 5.81
N LEU A 162 28.02 -19.83 6.26
CA LEU A 162 28.01 -18.51 5.71
C LEU A 162 29.19 -17.70 6.24
N THR A 163 29.76 -16.83 5.38
CA THR A 163 30.62 -15.75 5.83
C THR A 163 29.77 -14.73 6.63
N SER A 164 30.42 -13.86 7.43
CA SER A 164 29.71 -12.78 8.13
C SER A 164 28.88 -11.92 7.18
N GLN A 165 29.42 -11.59 5.99
CA GLN A 165 28.68 -10.83 4.97
C GLN A 165 27.53 -11.64 4.39
N GLY A 166 27.65 -12.94 4.20
CA GLY A 166 26.58 -13.82 3.75
C GLY A 166 25.43 -13.87 4.74
N LEU A 167 25.74 -13.94 6.04
CA LEU A 167 24.73 -13.88 7.10
C LEU A 167 23.99 -12.53 7.11
N VAL A 168 24.71 -11.40 7.04
CA VAL A 168 24.10 -10.07 6.96
C VAL A 168 23.19 -9.96 5.73
N SER A 169 23.65 -10.43 4.57
CA SER A 169 22.83 -10.39 3.34
C SER A 169 21.58 -11.28 3.45
N MET A 170 21.67 -12.44 4.10
CA MET A 170 20.50 -13.30 4.35
C MET A 170 19.48 -12.64 5.27
N MET A 171 19.93 -12.04 6.37
CA MET A 171 19.03 -11.32 7.30
C MET A 171 18.35 -10.14 6.63
N ASN A 172 19.08 -9.35 5.86
CA ASN A 172 18.53 -8.21 5.12
C ASN A 172 17.54 -8.66 4.04
N LEU A 173 17.83 -9.76 3.35
CA LEU A 173 16.89 -10.34 2.36
C LEU A 173 15.55 -10.72 2.99
N ASN A 174 15.58 -11.37 4.17
CA ASN A 174 14.37 -11.69 4.92
C ASN A 174 13.62 -10.42 5.36
N SER A 175 14.36 -9.42 5.86
CA SER A 175 13.76 -8.14 6.27
C SER A 175 13.10 -7.41 5.09
N ILE A 176 13.74 -7.41 3.91
CA ILE A 176 13.18 -6.77 2.70
C ILE A 176 11.88 -7.48 2.28
N SER A 177 11.84 -8.83 2.28
CA SER A 177 10.61 -9.55 1.93
C SER A 177 9.47 -9.25 2.92
N TYR A 178 9.76 -9.20 4.20
CA TYR A 178 8.82 -8.78 5.24
C TYR A 178 8.32 -7.34 5.05
N TYR A 179 9.21 -6.38 4.76
CA TYR A 179 8.80 -5.00 4.53
C TYR A 179 7.92 -4.85 3.27
N LEU A 180 8.19 -5.63 2.21
CA LEU A 180 7.35 -5.65 1.01
C LEU A 180 5.95 -6.24 1.28
N GLU A 181 5.84 -7.27 2.11
CA GLU A 181 4.56 -7.80 2.56
C GLU A 181 3.81 -6.71 3.36
N ARG A 182 4.46 -6.05 4.30
CA ARG A 182 3.87 -4.95 5.07
C ARG A 182 3.40 -3.77 4.21
N ILE A 183 4.07 -3.50 3.07
CA ILE A 183 3.58 -2.53 2.09
C ILE A 183 2.30 -3.06 1.42
N GLY A 184 2.21 -4.35 1.15
CA GLY A 184 0.98 -5.02 0.68
C GLY A 184 -0.17 -4.82 1.65
N ASP A 185 0.04 -5.07 2.95
CA ASP A 185 -0.94 -4.79 4.02
C ASP A 185 -1.43 -3.32 3.98
N LYS A 186 -0.50 -2.36 3.79
CA LYS A 186 -0.88 -0.95 3.70
C LYS A 186 -1.68 -0.64 2.44
N ALA A 187 -1.44 -1.34 1.35
CA ALA A 187 -2.28 -1.22 0.15
C ALA A 187 -3.70 -1.76 0.40
N VAL A 188 -3.84 -2.83 1.22
CA VAL A 188 -5.16 -3.30 1.70
C VAL A 188 -5.83 -2.24 2.56
N ASP A 189 -5.14 -1.66 3.56
CA ASP A 189 -5.69 -0.58 4.40
C ASP A 189 -6.22 0.60 3.57
N ILE A 190 -5.50 0.99 2.50
CA ILE A 190 -5.92 2.06 1.59
C ILE A 190 -7.16 1.63 0.79
N ALA A 191 -7.22 0.39 0.32
CA ALA A 191 -8.37 -0.15 -0.39
C ALA A 191 -9.62 -0.23 0.51
N GLU A 192 -9.47 -0.63 1.77
CA GLU A 192 -10.54 -0.63 2.77
C GLU A 192 -11.03 0.79 3.07
N SER A 193 -10.11 1.76 3.14
CA SER A 193 -10.46 3.18 3.27
C SER A 193 -11.23 3.69 2.04
N ALA A 194 -10.94 3.18 0.84
CA ALA A 194 -11.72 3.48 -0.37
C ALA A 194 -13.14 2.90 -0.27
N VAL A 195 -13.31 1.67 0.20
CA VAL A 195 -14.63 1.07 0.43
C VAL A 195 -15.42 1.88 1.48
N TYR A 196 -14.77 2.26 2.58
CA TYR A 196 -15.39 3.11 3.59
C TYR A 196 -15.83 4.47 3.03
N LEU A 197 -15.03 5.08 2.16
CA LEU A 197 -15.37 6.32 1.48
C LEU A 197 -16.62 6.17 0.62
N ILE A 198 -16.73 5.06 -0.13
CA ILE A 198 -17.81 4.81 -1.09
C ILE A 198 -19.10 4.40 -0.38
N GLU A 199 -19.02 3.38 0.48
CA GLU A 199 -20.18 2.71 1.07
C GLU A 199 -20.55 3.26 2.46
N GLY A 200 -19.62 3.90 3.15
CA GLY A 200 -19.77 4.27 4.55
C GLY A 200 -19.74 3.09 5.52
N LYS A 201 -19.33 1.92 5.04
CA LYS A 201 -19.20 0.70 5.83
C LYS A 201 -17.73 0.42 6.08
N ASP A 202 -17.34 0.26 7.35
CA ASP A 202 -16.02 -0.23 7.74
C ASP A 202 -15.99 -1.75 7.55
N ILE A 203 -15.11 -2.22 6.67
CA ILE A 203 -14.95 -3.64 6.34
C ILE A 203 -13.69 -4.24 6.96
N ARG A 204 -12.90 -3.44 7.69
CA ARG A 204 -11.70 -3.92 8.39
C ARG A 204 -12.09 -5.04 9.35
N HIS A 205 -11.36 -6.14 9.31
CA HIS A 205 -11.60 -7.34 10.12
C HIS A 205 -12.89 -8.12 9.79
N ASP A 206 -13.59 -7.83 8.70
CA ASP A 206 -14.72 -8.65 8.27
C ASP A 206 -14.23 -9.95 7.63
N LYS A 207 -14.08 -10.99 8.47
CA LYS A 207 -13.62 -12.34 8.05
C LYS A 207 -14.55 -13.04 7.06
N PHE A 208 -15.73 -12.49 6.81
CA PHE A 208 -16.76 -13.05 5.93
C PHE A 208 -16.98 -12.23 4.66
N MET A 209 -16.00 -11.45 4.26
CA MET A 209 -16.10 -10.67 3.05
C MET A 209 -16.36 -11.58 1.84
N LYS A 210 -17.63 -11.73 1.48
CA LYS A 210 -17.98 -12.25 0.17
C LYS A 210 -17.75 -11.11 -0.81
N VAL A 211 -16.62 -11.17 -1.53
CA VAL A 211 -16.42 -10.30 -2.69
C VAL A 211 -17.68 -10.42 -3.57
N PRO A 212 -18.36 -9.32 -3.89
CA PRO A 212 -19.53 -9.36 -4.75
C PRO A 212 -19.10 -10.00 -6.08
N LYS A 213 -19.60 -11.20 -6.37
CA LYS A 213 -19.47 -11.80 -7.71
C LYS A 213 -20.45 -11.06 -8.60
N ASN A 214 -19.91 -10.16 -9.40
CA ASN A 214 -20.47 -9.54 -10.62
C ASN A 214 -21.99 -9.41 -10.83
N GLU A 215 -22.38 -8.20 -11.24
CA GLU A 215 -23.38 -7.80 -12.22
C GLU A 215 -24.83 -7.51 -11.82
N GLU A 216 -25.33 -7.82 -10.62
CA GLU A 216 -26.77 -7.56 -10.38
C GLU A 216 -27.11 -6.31 -9.54
N THR A 217 -26.12 -5.56 -9.03
CA THR A 217 -26.39 -4.42 -8.12
C THR A 217 -26.11 -3.03 -8.70
N LEU A 218 -25.72 -2.91 -9.96
CA LEU A 218 -25.40 -1.61 -10.60
C LEU A 218 -26.63 -0.82 -11.07
N HIS A 219 -27.85 -1.32 -10.90
CA HIS A 219 -29.09 -0.69 -11.38
C HIS A 219 -30.21 -0.57 -10.35
N LYS A 220 -29.87 -0.18 -9.10
CA LYS A 220 -30.91 0.34 -8.20
C LYS A 220 -30.48 1.68 -7.61
N ALA A 221 -30.49 2.71 -8.47
CA ALA A 221 -30.67 4.07 -8.00
C ALA A 221 -32.03 4.14 -7.29
N PRO A 222 -32.16 4.75 -6.11
CA PRO A 222 -33.45 4.91 -5.47
C PRO A 222 -34.33 5.75 -6.39
N LYS A 223 -35.45 5.17 -6.83
CA LYS A 223 -36.50 5.93 -7.49
C LYS A 223 -36.99 6.96 -6.47
N LEU A 224 -36.81 8.23 -6.77
CA LEU A 224 -37.47 9.33 -6.11
C LEU A 224 -38.99 9.08 -6.31
N ASN A 225 -39.71 8.87 -5.21
CA ASN A 225 -41.17 8.79 -5.21
C ASN A 225 -41.74 10.10 -5.70
N GLU A 226 -42.31 10.10 -6.89
CA GLU A 226 -43.23 11.11 -7.37
C GLU A 226 -44.62 10.87 -6.77
N GLU A 227 -44.79 11.06 -5.48
CA GLU A 227 -46.08 11.11 -4.83
C GLU A 227 -46.09 12.24 -3.80
N ASP A 228 -46.21 13.48 -4.28
CA ASP A 228 -46.79 14.59 -3.51
C ASP A 228 -47.13 15.79 -4.41
N LYS A 229 -47.96 15.55 -5.43
CA LYS A 229 -48.62 16.62 -6.20
C LYS A 229 -50.10 16.30 -6.40
N SER A 230 -50.85 16.26 -5.32
CA SER A 230 -52.28 16.39 -5.42
C SER A 230 -52.91 16.61 -4.06
N LYS A 231 -52.83 17.82 -3.53
CA LYS A 231 -53.80 18.37 -2.54
C LYS A 231 -53.49 19.84 -2.30
N THR A 232 -53.84 20.68 -3.27
CA THR A 232 -54.26 22.04 -3.03
C THR A 232 -55.19 22.41 -4.17
N GLY A 233 -56.48 22.32 -3.87
CA GLY A 233 -57.57 22.74 -4.73
C GLY A 233 -58.85 22.53 -3.94
N ASP A 234 -59.17 23.52 -3.10
CA ASP A 234 -60.47 24.14 -2.84
C ASP A 234 -60.33 25.11 -1.65
#